data_7cb51adb7716581ac0bb49446918c9a0
#
_entry.id   7cb51adb7716581ac0bb49446918c9a0
#
_cell.length_a   1.000
_cell.length_b   1.000
_cell.length_c   1.000
_cell.angle_alpha   90.00
_cell.angle_beta   90.00
_cell.angle_gamma   90.00
#
_symmetry.space_group_name_H-M   'P 1'
#
loop_
_entity.id
_entity.type
_entity.pdbx_description
1 polymer ?
#
loop_
_entity_poly.entity_id
_entity_poly.type
_entity_poly.pdbx_seq_one_letter_code
_entity_poly.pdbx_strand_id
1 'polypeptide(L)'
;FFPNKLTERQILIYHCIFSRSYDGYIRQKHIEALLDANTPEWAMPYIVKICDEYVYAILETVYQKLQGENCEKYKMLCQLNFDYFKLGHCRMISYWNEYYRYDYYRYKEYIGKKLYGECFGYNKTGQKSIQF
;
A
#
# COMPACT_ATOMS: atom_id res chain seq x y z
N PHE A 1 -3.13 17.70 14.61
CA PHE A 1 -2.88 18.16 15.97
C PHE A 1 -2.43 17.03 16.88
N PHE A 2 -1.31 17.24 17.54
CA PHE A 2 -0.80 16.27 18.51
C PHE A 2 -0.59 16.95 19.85
N PRO A 3 -1.04 16.34 20.94
CA PRO A 3 -0.62 16.80 22.26
C PRO A 3 0.91 16.68 22.39
N ASN A 4 1.52 17.65 23.05
CA ASN A 4 2.97 17.71 23.16
C ASN A 4 3.61 16.53 23.91
N LYS A 5 2.79 15.66 24.50
CA LYS A 5 3.26 14.54 25.32
C LYS A 5 3.21 13.19 24.64
N LEU A 6 2.87 13.12 23.34
CA LEU A 6 2.84 11.84 22.65
C LEU A 6 4.25 11.37 22.34
N THR A 7 4.50 10.08 22.57
CA THR A 7 5.75 9.43 22.14
C THR A 7 5.73 9.24 20.64
N GLU A 8 6.90 8.95 20.05
CA GLU A 8 6.97 8.64 18.63
C GLU A 8 6.07 7.47 18.26
N ARG A 9 6.03 6.43 19.09
CA ARG A 9 5.17 5.28 18.85
C ARG A 9 3.69 5.67 18.86
N GLN A 10 3.30 6.52 19.78
CA GLN A 10 1.91 6.97 19.86
C GLN A 10 1.53 7.80 18.64
N ILE A 11 2.43 8.61 18.12
CA ILE A 11 2.20 9.38 16.90
C ILE A 11 2.01 8.43 15.72
N LEU A 12 2.82 7.39 15.61
CA LEU A 12 2.67 6.39 14.55
C LEU A 12 1.34 5.65 14.66
N ILE A 13 0.91 5.30 15.87
CA ILE A 13 -0.39 4.67 16.10
C ILE A 13 -1.51 5.61 15.64
N TYR A 14 -1.41 6.89 15.95
CA TYR A 14 -2.35 7.89 15.51
C TYR A 14 -2.48 7.89 13.97
N HIS A 15 -1.36 7.86 13.27
CA HIS A 15 -1.38 7.81 11.80
C HIS A 15 -2.01 6.51 11.30
N CYS A 16 -1.76 5.39 11.96
CA CYS A 16 -2.38 4.11 11.59
C CYS A 16 -3.90 4.19 11.71
N ILE A 17 -4.39 4.77 12.80
CA ILE A 17 -5.83 4.89 13.03
C ILE A 17 -6.47 5.74 11.93
N PHE A 18 -5.91 6.90 11.65
CA PHE A 18 -6.50 7.82 10.69
C PHE A 18 -6.24 7.44 9.23
N SER A 19 -5.33 6.51 8.98
CA SER A 19 -5.18 5.93 7.64
C SER A 19 -6.43 5.12 7.23
N ARG A 20 -7.33 4.88 8.19
CA ARG A 20 -8.58 4.16 7.94
C ARG A 20 -9.79 5.10 7.87
N SER A 21 -9.57 6.41 7.82
CA SER A 21 -10.64 7.40 7.71
C SER A 21 -11.45 7.19 6.43
N TYR A 22 -12.73 7.50 6.47
CA TYR A 22 -13.55 7.48 5.27
C TYR A 22 -13.19 8.60 4.29
N ASP A 23 -12.50 9.63 4.75
CA ASP A 23 -12.06 10.76 3.93
C ASP A 23 -10.73 10.45 3.26
N GLY A 24 -10.73 10.39 1.92
CA GLY A 24 -9.53 10.05 1.14
C GLY A 24 -8.35 10.98 1.38
N TYR A 25 -8.59 12.26 1.57
CA TYR A 25 -7.50 13.21 1.83
C TYR A 25 -6.85 12.94 3.18
N ILE A 26 -7.65 12.60 4.18
CA ILE A 26 -7.13 12.25 5.50
C ILE A 26 -6.34 10.96 5.42
N ARG A 27 -6.87 9.93 4.73
CA ARG A 27 -6.14 8.69 4.54
C ARG A 27 -4.78 8.94 3.90
N GLN A 28 -4.74 9.70 2.82
CA GLN A 28 -3.50 9.98 2.09
C GLN A 28 -2.47 10.66 3.00
N LYS A 29 -2.90 11.67 3.74
CA LYS A 29 -2.03 12.43 4.63
C LYS A 29 -1.35 11.54 5.66
N HIS A 30 -2.11 10.66 6.28
CA HIS A 30 -1.58 9.80 7.32
C HIS A 30 -0.74 8.65 6.78
N ILE A 31 -1.06 8.16 5.60
CA ILE A 31 -0.22 7.16 4.92
C ILE A 31 1.13 7.77 4.54
N GLU A 32 1.15 8.99 4.03
CA GLU A 32 2.40 9.68 3.73
C GLU A 32 3.26 9.83 4.98
N ALA A 33 2.65 10.20 6.10
CA ALA A 33 3.39 10.35 7.36
C ALA A 33 4.01 9.03 7.82
N LEU A 34 3.28 7.92 7.68
CA LEU A 34 3.81 6.60 8.03
C LEU A 34 4.97 6.20 7.12
N LEU A 35 4.85 6.46 5.84
CA LEU A 35 5.91 6.13 4.88
C LEU A 35 7.16 6.97 5.11
N ASP A 36 6.98 8.26 5.38
CA ASP A 36 8.09 9.17 5.65
C ASP A 36 8.82 8.82 6.95
N ALA A 37 8.13 8.22 7.90
CA ALA A 37 8.71 7.79 9.17
C ALA A 37 9.43 6.44 9.07
N ASN A 38 9.67 5.92 7.86
CA ASN A 38 10.27 4.61 7.64
C ASN A 38 9.47 3.53 8.38
N THR A 39 8.25 3.33 7.93
CA THR A 39 7.22 2.49 8.54
C THR A 39 7.78 1.32 9.34
N PRO A 40 7.55 1.26 10.67
CA PRO A 40 7.99 0.12 11.45
C PRO A 40 7.22 -1.13 11.06
N GLU A 41 7.80 -2.29 11.35
CA GLU A 41 7.23 -3.57 10.91
C GLU A 41 5.79 -3.76 11.37
N TRP A 42 5.46 -3.37 12.60
CA TRP A 42 4.11 -3.53 13.13
C TRP A 42 3.08 -2.63 12.42
N ALA A 43 3.52 -1.57 11.75
CA ALA A 43 2.63 -0.66 11.04
C ALA A 43 2.50 -1.00 9.55
N MET A 44 3.33 -1.89 9.02
CA MET A 44 3.29 -2.26 7.60
C MET A 44 1.93 -2.76 7.13
N PRO A 45 1.17 -3.52 7.92
CA PRO A 45 -0.16 -3.96 7.47
C PRO A 45 -1.10 -2.81 7.13
N TYR A 46 -0.94 -1.65 7.76
CA TYR A 46 -1.76 -0.48 7.43
C TYR A 46 -1.43 0.08 6.05
N ILE A 47 -0.15 0.01 5.66
CA ILE A 47 0.26 0.40 4.31
C ILE A 47 -0.29 -0.58 3.28
N VAL A 48 -0.17 -1.88 3.56
CA VAL A 48 -0.68 -2.91 2.64
C VAL A 48 -2.19 -2.81 2.50
N LYS A 49 -2.90 -2.57 3.60
CA LYS A 49 -4.36 -2.45 3.57
C LYS A 49 -4.83 -1.30 2.69
N ILE A 50 -4.10 -0.18 2.71
CA ILE A 50 -4.49 0.98 1.90
C ILE A 50 -4.27 0.71 0.40
N CYS A 51 -3.50 -0.29 0.04
CA CYS A 51 -3.19 -0.57 -1.36
C CYS A 51 -4.33 -1.23 -2.13
N ASP A 52 -5.43 -1.61 -1.46
CA ASP A 52 -6.66 -2.00 -2.13
C ASP A 52 -7.58 -0.79 -2.37
N GLU A 53 -6.98 0.38 -2.45
CA GLU A 53 -7.65 1.67 -2.50
C GLU A 53 -8.17 2.00 -3.90
N TYR A 54 -9.24 2.77 -3.97
CA TYR A 54 -9.76 3.26 -5.25
C TYR A 54 -9.31 4.70 -5.56
N VAL A 55 -8.73 5.40 -4.60
CA VAL A 55 -8.23 6.77 -4.83
C VAL A 55 -6.83 6.67 -5.43
N TYR A 56 -6.72 7.02 -6.71
CA TYR A 56 -5.47 6.90 -7.47
C TYR A 56 -4.29 7.58 -6.79
N ALA A 57 -4.51 8.79 -6.27
CA ALA A 57 -3.43 9.56 -5.64
C ALA A 57 -2.80 8.84 -4.46
N ILE A 58 -3.58 8.05 -3.71
CA ILE A 58 -3.06 7.27 -2.58
C ILE A 58 -2.15 6.17 -3.09
N LEU A 59 -2.58 5.44 -4.11
CA LEU A 59 -1.77 4.37 -4.70
C LEU A 59 -0.47 4.93 -5.28
N GLU A 60 -0.55 6.07 -5.93
CA GLU A 60 0.63 6.72 -6.50
C GLU A 60 1.61 7.13 -5.40
N THR A 61 1.11 7.69 -4.31
CA THR A 61 1.94 8.07 -3.17
C THR A 61 2.69 6.86 -2.61
N VAL A 62 1.98 5.76 -2.39
CA VAL A 62 2.61 4.54 -1.86
C VAL A 62 3.65 4.01 -2.85
N TYR A 63 3.30 3.96 -4.13
CA TYR A 63 4.22 3.46 -5.15
C TYR A 63 5.51 4.27 -5.19
N GLN A 64 5.41 5.59 -5.15
CA GLN A 64 6.59 6.45 -5.20
C GLN A 64 7.46 6.32 -3.96
N LYS A 65 6.85 6.14 -2.80
CA LYS A 65 7.60 6.04 -1.53
C LYS A 65 8.24 4.68 -1.32
N LEU A 66 7.71 3.62 -1.94
CA LEU A 66 8.21 2.26 -1.77
C LEU A 66 9.16 1.83 -2.89
N GLN A 67 10.01 2.72 -3.36
CA GLN A 67 10.98 2.38 -4.39
C GLN A 67 12.31 1.89 -3.78
N GLY A 68 13.04 1.08 -4.54
CA GLY A 68 14.36 0.62 -4.13
C GLY A 68 14.33 -0.31 -2.94
N GLU A 69 15.20 -0.07 -1.98
CA GLU A 69 15.35 -0.93 -0.81
C GLU A 69 14.12 -0.97 0.09
N ASN A 70 13.29 0.08 0.03
CA ASN A 70 12.11 0.18 0.88
C ASN A 70 11.08 -0.90 0.60
N CYS A 71 11.09 -1.52 -0.58
CA CYS A 71 10.10 -2.54 -0.90
C CYS A 71 10.49 -3.96 -0.49
N GLU A 72 11.76 -4.20 -0.13
CA GLU A 72 12.20 -5.57 0.19
C GLU A 72 11.45 -6.17 1.37
N LYS A 73 11.23 -5.40 2.43
CA LYS A 73 10.49 -5.90 3.58
C LYS A 73 9.03 -6.20 3.24
N TYR A 74 8.46 -5.47 2.29
CA TYR A 74 7.09 -5.74 1.84
C TYR A 74 7.01 -6.99 0.98
N LYS A 75 8.04 -7.27 0.19
CA LYS A 75 8.10 -8.51 -0.58
C LYS A 75 8.14 -9.73 0.35
N MET A 76 8.91 -9.64 1.42
CA MET A 76 8.95 -10.69 2.43
C MET A 76 7.59 -10.87 3.10
N LEU A 77 6.96 -9.78 3.47
CA LEU A 77 5.63 -9.82 4.09
C LEU A 77 4.61 -10.48 3.15
N CYS A 78 4.69 -10.17 1.87
CA CYS A 78 3.80 -10.78 0.86
C CYS A 78 4.00 -12.29 0.79
N GLN A 79 5.24 -12.77 0.79
CA GLN A 79 5.52 -14.20 0.75
C GLN A 79 4.96 -14.93 1.97
N LEU A 80 5.03 -14.29 3.13
CA LEU A 80 4.56 -14.89 4.38
C LEU A 80 3.04 -14.80 4.56
N ASN A 81 2.38 -13.90 3.83
CA ASN A 81 0.95 -13.62 3.99
C ASN A 81 0.26 -13.56 2.62
N PHE A 82 0.54 -14.53 1.78
CA PHE A 82 0.09 -14.49 0.39
C PHE A 82 -1.42 -14.30 0.25
N ASP A 83 -2.22 -15.00 1.05
CA ASP A 83 -3.68 -14.93 0.93
C ASP A 83 -4.22 -13.53 1.22
N TYR A 84 -3.62 -12.84 2.16
CA TYR A 84 -4.00 -11.46 2.46
C TYR A 84 -3.72 -10.53 1.28
N PHE A 85 -2.55 -10.68 0.66
CA PHE A 85 -2.18 -9.87 -0.51
C PHE A 85 -3.04 -10.23 -1.72
N LYS A 86 -3.38 -11.51 -1.87
CA LYS A 86 -4.27 -11.95 -2.94
C LYS A 86 -5.63 -11.28 -2.85
N LEU A 87 -6.19 -11.21 -1.64
CA LEU A 87 -7.47 -10.55 -1.42
C LEU A 87 -7.40 -9.05 -1.75
N GLY A 88 -6.35 -8.37 -1.28
CA GLY A 88 -6.15 -6.97 -1.59
C GLY A 88 -5.97 -6.73 -3.08
N HIS A 89 -5.24 -7.61 -3.75
CA HIS A 89 -5.04 -7.52 -5.19
C HIS A 89 -6.37 -7.67 -5.94
N CYS A 90 -7.22 -8.59 -5.52
CA CYS A 90 -8.54 -8.75 -6.13
C CYS A 90 -9.39 -7.50 -5.98
N ARG A 91 -9.35 -6.86 -4.82
CA ARG A 91 -10.06 -5.60 -4.60
C ARG A 91 -9.52 -4.49 -5.49
N MET A 92 -8.21 -4.41 -5.59
CA MET A 92 -7.56 -3.40 -6.42
C MET A 92 -7.97 -3.56 -7.89
N ILE A 93 -8.01 -4.78 -8.40
CA ILE A 93 -8.46 -5.05 -9.77
C ILE A 93 -9.92 -4.62 -9.95
N SER A 94 -10.77 -4.91 -8.96
CA SER A 94 -12.18 -4.52 -9.02
C SER A 94 -12.34 -3.02 -9.14
N TYR A 95 -11.55 -2.26 -8.38
CA TYR A 95 -11.60 -0.81 -8.44
C TYR A 95 -11.04 -0.27 -9.76
N TRP A 96 -9.98 -0.90 -10.30
CA TRP A 96 -9.50 -0.54 -11.63
C TRP A 96 -10.60 -0.74 -12.66
N ASN A 97 -11.26 -1.87 -12.65
CA ASN A 97 -12.31 -2.20 -13.61
C ASN A 97 -13.48 -1.23 -13.48
N GLU A 98 -13.85 -0.84 -12.27
CA GLU A 98 -15.00 0.02 -12.01
C GLU A 98 -14.73 1.49 -12.33
N TYR A 99 -13.55 2.00 -11.98
CA TYR A 99 -13.30 3.44 -12.00
C TYR A 99 -12.24 3.90 -13.00
N TYR A 100 -11.29 3.05 -13.38
CA TYR A 100 -10.11 3.51 -14.11
C TYR A 100 -9.89 2.82 -15.45
N ARG A 101 -10.71 1.88 -15.80
CA ARG A 101 -10.54 1.08 -17.02
C ARG A 101 -10.54 1.94 -18.29
N TYR A 102 -11.28 3.02 -18.31
CA TYR A 102 -11.34 3.90 -19.48
C TYR A 102 -10.08 4.72 -19.66
N ASP A 103 -9.44 5.12 -18.54
CA ASP A 103 -8.23 5.90 -18.59
C ASP A 103 -6.99 5.02 -18.73
N TYR A 104 -7.03 3.84 -18.13
CA TYR A 104 -5.93 2.88 -18.13
C TYR A 104 -6.47 1.53 -18.57
N TYR A 105 -6.95 1.46 -19.82
CA TYR A 105 -7.63 0.27 -20.30
C TYR A 105 -6.74 -0.97 -20.35
N ARG A 106 -5.41 -0.77 -20.38
CA ARG A 106 -4.47 -1.87 -20.20
C ARG A 106 -4.13 -1.97 -18.74
N TYR A 107 -4.59 -3.04 -18.11
CA TYR A 107 -4.36 -3.25 -16.69
C TYR A 107 -2.88 -3.13 -16.29
N LYS A 108 -1.99 -3.61 -17.14
CA LYS A 108 -0.55 -3.58 -16.83
C LYS A 108 0.02 -2.16 -16.69
N GLU A 109 -0.68 -1.15 -17.18
CA GLU A 109 -0.28 0.25 -17.05
C GLU A 109 -0.83 0.91 -15.81
N TYR A 110 -1.74 0.25 -15.11
CA TYR A 110 -2.37 0.83 -13.93
C TYR A 110 -1.41 0.80 -12.73
N ILE A 111 -1.39 1.89 -11.98
CA ILE A 111 -0.48 2.05 -10.84
C ILE A 111 -0.64 0.97 -9.79
N GLY A 112 -1.87 0.48 -9.55
CA GLY A 112 -2.11 -0.59 -8.60
C GLY A 112 -1.42 -1.88 -8.98
N LYS A 113 -1.43 -2.21 -10.27
CA LYS A 113 -0.74 -3.40 -10.78
C LYS A 113 0.77 -3.27 -10.60
N LYS A 114 1.32 -2.10 -10.90
CA LYS A 114 2.74 -1.83 -10.69
C LYS A 114 3.13 -1.94 -9.23
N LEU A 115 2.29 -1.39 -8.35
CA LEU A 115 2.52 -1.43 -6.91
C LEU A 115 2.60 -2.87 -6.41
N TYR A 116 1.62 -3.71 -6.75
CA TYR A 116 1.62 -5.10 -6.29
C TYR A 116 2.77 -5.90 -6.90
N GLY A 117 3.03 -5.72 -8.19
CA GLY A 117 4.09 -6.47 -8.87
C GLY A 117 5.49 -6.04 -8.48
N GLU A 118 5.76 -4.74 -8.48
CA GLU A 118 7.11 -4.23 -8.26
C GLU A 118 7.45 -4.04 -6.78
N CYS A 119 6.50 -3.54 -5.99
CA CYS A 119 6.78 -3.25 -4.58
C CYS A 119 6.54 -4.44 -3.66
N PHE A 120 5.56 -5.29 -3.98
CA PHE A 120 5.24 -6.44 -3.13
C PHE A 120 5.71 -7.76 -3.71
N GLY A 121 6.14 -7.78 -4.97
CA GLY A 121 6.54 -9.03 -5.62
C GLY A 121 5.41 -10.01 -5.75
N TYR A 122 4.16 -9.53 -5.78
CA TYR A 122 2.98 -10.39 -5.86
C TYR A 122 2.84 -10.99 -7.26
N ASN A 123 2.53 -12.30 -7.32
CA ASN A 123 2.11 -12.93 -8.55
C ASN A 123 0.99 -13.94 -8.24
N LYS A 124 0.19 -14.24 -9.25
CA LYS A 124 -1.03 -15.06 -9.07
C LYS A 124 -0.77 -16.47 -8.57
N THR A 125 0.41 -17.00 -8.82
CA THR A 125 0.73 -18.40 -8.47
C THR A 125 1.23 -18.55 -7.04
N GLY A 126 1.53 -17.44 -6.36
CA GLY A 126 2.11 -17.48 -5.04
C GLY A 126 3.57 -17.86 -5.01
N GLN A 127 4.18 -18.06 -6.17
CA GLN A 127 5.59 -18.37 -6.25
C GLN A 127 6.42 -17.12 -6.08
N LYS A 128 7.62 -17.28 -5.52
CA LYS A 128 8.55 -16.17 -5.46
C LYS A 128 8.75 -15.63 -6.86
N SER A 129 8.77 -14.32 -6.96
CA SER A 129 9.18 -13.66 -8.18
C SER A 129 10.68 -13.89 -8.30
N ILE A 130 11.06 -15.02 -8.87
CA ILE A 130 12.46 -15.33 -9.04
C ILE A 130 12.95 -14.58 -10.26
N GLN A 131 14.02 -13.87 -10.08
CA GLN A 131 14.66 -13.19 -11.19
C GLN A 131 15.82 -14.03 -11.65
N PHE A 132 15.72 -14.46 -12.84
CA PHE A 132 16.78 -15.23 -13.47
C PHE A 132 17.66 -14.33 -14.31
#